data_ef151e9598b4720fae109d222cb41161
#
_entry.id   ef151e9598b4720fae109d222cb41161
#
_cell.length_a   1.000
_cell.length_b   1.000
_cell.length_c   1.000
_cell.angle_alpha   90.00
_cell.angle_beta   90.00
_cell.angle_gamma   90.00
#
_symmetry.space_group_name_H-M   'P 1'
#
loop_
_entity.id
_entity.type
_entity.pdbx_description
1 polymer ?
#
loop_
_entity_poly.entity_id
_entity_poly.type
_entity_poly.pdbx_seq_one_letter_code
_entity_poly.pdbx_strand_id
1 'polypeptide(L)'
;MRQLVALLFFILSIHYTHAQSKSSNKNLELAVQQFDQSKTQQEYEWVFAKMQDLYQQNNQEWLPAYYASIIKARMAMEKMGNADKLADEAIRWLNITKALHYSDEVLCLESLVFTSKMSVNPTFRWLAYESKIKLPLEKAIALNKNNPRAYLLQANIQYKIPSLLGGGCEKAIPMIQKARVIFEAQKEEFTIMPHWGRPLLATMIKACALH
;
A
#
# COMPACT_ATOMS: atom_id res chain seq x y z
N MET A 1 -50.20 -18.71 6.22
CA MET A 1 -49.76 -17.36 6.65
C MET A 1 -48.37 -17.35 7.28
N ARG A 2 -48.01 -18.22 8.25
CA ARG A 2 -46.62 -18.22 8.86
C ARG A 2 -45.49 -18.46 7.87
N GLN A 3 -45.65 -19.29 6.84
CA GLN A 3 -44.60 -19.57 5.84
C GLN A 3 -44.41 -18.42 4.84
N LEU A 4 -45.43 -17.67 4.48
CA LEU A 4 -45.34 -16.49 3.61
C LEU A 4 -44.60 -15.30 4.29
N VAL A 5 -44.81 -15.13 5.60
CA VAL A 5 -44.11 -14.08 6.38
C VAL A 5 -42.63 -14.40 6.50
N ALA A 6 -42.23 -15.66 6.70
CA ALA A 6 -40.85 -16.08 6.75
C ALA A 6 -40.11 -15.86 5.41
N LEU A 7 -40.80 -16.12 4.28
CA LEU A 7 -40.23 -15.89 2.93
C LEU A 7 -39.99 -14.37 2.66
N LEU A 8 -40.93 -13.52 3.07
CA LEU A 8 -40.80 -12.06 2.94
C LEU A 8 -39.65 -11.50 3.76
N PHE A 9 -39.41 -11.99 4.98
CA PHE A 9 -38.25 -11.59 5.80
C PHE A 9 -36.92 -12.03 5.18
N PHE A 10 -36.88 -13.21 4.54
CA PHE A 10 -35.68 -13.71 3.88
C PHE A 10 -35.33 -12.91 2.64
N ILE A 11 -36.33 -12.52 1.82
CA ILE A 11 -36.13 -11.68 0.64
C ILE A 11 -35.69 -10.25 1.03
N LEU A 12 -36.28 -9.67 2.07
CA LEU A 12 -35.89 -8.35 2.59
C LEU A 12 -34.43 -8.35 3.12
N SER A 13 -34.00 -9.42 3.78
CA SER A 13 -32.60 -9.52 4.29
C SER A 13 -31.58 -9.60 3.15
N ILE A 14 -31.86 -10.30 2.06
CA ILE A 14 -30.99 -10.41 0.88
C ILE A 14 -30.84 -9.06 0.18
N HIS A 15 -31.92 -8.30 0.03
CA HIS A 15 -31.86 -6.97 -0.57
C HIS A 15 -31.11 -5.96 0.29
N TYR A 16 -31.21 -6.04 1.61
CA TYR A 16 -30.51 -5.17 2.54
C TYR A 16 -28.99 -5.42 2.51
N THR A 17 -28.56 -6.67 2.52
CA THR A 17 -27.13 -7.02 2.43
C THR A 17 -26.50 -6.62 1.08
N HIS A 18 -27.25 -6.75 -0.03
CA HIS A 18 -26.78 -6.34 -1.35
C HIS A 18 -26.64 -4.82 -1.48
N ALA A 19 -27.57 -4.06 -0.95
CA ALA A 19 -27.53 -2.59 -0.94
C ALA A 19 -26.37 -2.06 -0.07
N GLN A 20 -26.11 -2.69 1.07
CA GLN A 20 -25.03 -2.33 1.98
C GLN A 20 -23.66 -2.64 1.38
N SER A 21 -23.47 -3.77 0.71
CA SER A 21 -22.23 -4.15 0.00
C SER A 21 -21.91 -3.17 -1.15
N LYS A 22 -22.92 -2.78 -1.95
CA LYS A 22 -22.74 -1.83 -3.05
C LYS A 22 -22.40 -0.43 -2.56
N SER A 23 -22.98 0.02 -1.44
CA SER A 23 -22.68 1.31 -0.80
C SER A 23 -21.27 1.33 -0.22
N SER A 24 -20.84 0.26 0.44
CA SER A 24 -19.51 0.11 1.02
C SER A 24 -18.41 0.18 -0.06
N ASN A 25 -18.60 -0.50 -1.21
CA ASN A 25 -17.66 -0.45 -2.33
C ASN A 25 -17.53 0.98 -2.90
N LYS A 26 -18.64 1.71 -3.06
CA LYS A 26 -18.59 3.09 -3.54
C LYS A 26 -17.86 4.03 -2.58
N ASN A 27 -18.06 3.86 -1.28
CA ASN A 27 -17.38 4.66 -0.26
C ASN A 27 -15.87 4.38 -0.23
N LEU A 28 -15.47 3.12 -0.41
CA LEU A 28 -14.05 2.75 -0.54
C LEU A 28 -13.44 3.37 -1.80
N GLU A 29 -14.16 3.31 -2.93
CA GLU A 29 -13.74 3.92 -4.19
C GLU A 29 -13.46 5.42 -4.03
N LEU A 30 -14.39 6.17 -3.44
CA LEU A 30 -14.22 7.59 -3.17
C LEU A 30 -13.04 7.88 -2.23
N ALA A 31 -12.87 7.06 -1.19
CA ALA A 31 -11.76 7.21 -0.25
C ALA A 31 -10.40 6.92 -0.92
N VAL A 32 -10.32 5.93 -1.82
CA VAL A 32 -9.12 5.63 -2.60
C VAL A 32 -8.80 6.76 -3.58
N GLN A 33 -9.80 7.30 -4.29
CA GLN A 33 -9.61 8.47 -5.16
C GLN A 33 -9.09 9.68 -4.38
N GLN A 34 -9.62 9.92 -3.18
CA GLN A 34 -9.13 11.00 -2.33
C GLN A 34 -7.70 10.75 -1.84
N PHE A 35 -7.35 9.49 -1.52
CA PHE A 35 -5.97 9.10 -1.17
C PHE A 35 -4.98 9.45 -2.30
N ASP A 36 -5.34 9.17 -3.55
CA ASP A 36 -4.48 9.48 -4.71
C ASP A 36 -4.24 10.98 -4.90
N GLN A 37 -5.19 11.81 -4.47
CA GLN A 37 -5.13 13.27 -4.58
C GLN A 37 -4.50 13.93 -3.36
N SER A 38 -4.38 13.22 -2.23
CA SER A 38 -3.90 13.77 -0.96
C SER A 38 -2.43 14.19 -1.03
N LYS A 39 -2.14 15.41 -0.52
CA LYS A 39 -0.79 16.00 -0.47
C LYS A 39 -0.46 16.58 0.89
N THR A 40 -1.46 16.94 1.68
CA THR A 40 -1.30 17.56 2.99
C THR A 40 -1.57 16.59 4.12
N GLN A 41 -1.00 16.87 5.30
CA GLN A 41 -1.27 16.08 6.50
C GLN A 41 -2.78 15.98 6.79
N GLN A 42 -3.52 17.08 6.66
CA GLN A 42 -4.95 17.12 6.94
C GLN A 42 -5.75 16.22 5.99
N GLU A 43 -5.41 16.22 4.69
CA GLU A 43 -6.04 15.34 3.70
C GLU A 43 -5.77 13.87 4.01
N TYR A 44 -4.53 13.50 4.31
CA TYR A 44 -4.19 12.13 4.72
C TYR A 44 -4.89 11.68 6.00
N GLU A 45 -5.01 12.55 7.01
CA GLU A 45 -5.73 12.23 8.24
C GLU A 45 -7.24 12.04 7.98
N TRP A 46 -7.81 12.84 7.10
CA TRP A 46 -9.21 12.69 6.70
C TRP A 46 -9.44 11.34 6.00
N VAL A 47 -8.60 10.98 5.02
CA VAL A 47 -8.72 9.69 4.31
C VAL A 47 -8.47 8.53 5.28
N PHE A 48 -7.50 8.67 6.17
CA PHE A 48 -7.23 7.65 7.19
C PHE A 48 -8.46 7.39 8.06
N ALA A 49 -9.13 8.44 8.54
CA ALA A 49 -10.37 8.30 9.30
C ALA A 49 -11.46 7.56 8.50
N LYS A 50 -11.60 7.86 7.20
CA LYS A 50 -12.52 7.13 6.31
C LYS A 50 -12.17 5.65 6.17
N MET A 51 -10.88 5.32 6.05
CA MET A 51 -10.44 3.91 5.98
C MET A 51 -10.72 3.17 7.30
N GLN A 52 -10.57 3.86 8.46
CA GLN A 52 -10.94 3.30 9.75
C GLN A 52 -12.45 3.02 9.86
N ASP A 53 -13.29 3.98 9.45
CA ASP A 53 -14.75 3.83 9.44
C ASP A 53 -15.18 2.65 8.55
N LEU A 54 -14.60 2.53 7.34
CA LEU A 54 -14.87 1.42 6.42
C LEU A 54 -14.47 0.07 7.01
N TYR A 55 -13.30 0.01 7.64
CA TYR A 55 -12.85 -1.21 8.33
C TYR A 55 -13.77 -1.58 9.50
N GLN A 56 -14.26 -0.61 10.28
CA GLN A 56 -15.19 -0.87 11.38
C GLN A 56 -16.55 -1.39 10.87
N GLN A 57 -17.02 -0.93 9.70
CA GLN A 57 -18.25 -1.40 9.07
C GLN A 57 -18.13 -2.85 8.56
N ASN A 58 -16.97 -3.24 8.05
CA ASN A 58 -16.67 -4.60 7.62
C ASN A 58 -15.19 -4.95 7.90
N ASN A 59 -14.94 -5.53 9.05
CA ASN A 59 -13.59 -5.88 9.51
C ASN A 59 -13.00 -7.15 8.86
N GLN A 60 -13.72 -7.77 7.91
CA GLN A 60 -13.22 -8.87 7.08
C GLN A 60 -12.63 -8.37 5.75
N GLU A 61 -12.85 -7.11 5.39
CA GLU A 61 -12.29 -6.49 4.20
C GLU A 61 -10.87 -5.98 4.46
N TRP A 62 -9.91 -6.46 3.69
CA TRP A 62 -8.49 -6.13 3.88
C TRP A 62 -8.08 -4.77 3.29
N LEU A 63 -8.77 -4.30 2.24
CA LEU A 63 -8.39 -3.07 1.51
C LEU A 63 -8.43 -1.82 2.40
N PRO A 64 -9.45 -1.57 3.25
CA PRO A 64 -9.42 -0.43 4.15
C PRO A 64 -8.22 -0.46 5.10
N ALA A 65 -7.88 -1.64 5.66
CA ALA A 65 -6.70 -1.79 6.52
C ALA A 65 -5.39 -1.59 5.76
N TYR A 66 -5.29 -2.07 4.51
CA TYR A 66 -4.17 -1.83 3.61
C TYR A 66 -3.94 -0.33 3.38
N TYR A 67 -5.00 0.40 3.01
CA TYR A 67 -4.89 1.84 2.77
C TYR A 67 -4.62 2.62 4.05
N ALA A 68 -5.17 2.24 5.19
CA ALA A 68 -4.82 2.83 6.49
C ALA A 68 -3.32 2.68 6.79
N SER A 69 -2.75 1.51 6.49
CA SER A 69 -1.33 1.23 6.68
C SER A 69 -0.43 2.08 5.76
N ILE A 70 -0.73 2.12 4.45
CA ILE A 70 0.11 2.88 3.49
C ILE A 70 0.01 4.39 3.72
N ILE A 71 -1.15 4.92 4.14
CA ILE A 71 -1.33 6.32 4.50
C ILE A 71 -0.35 6.69 5.63
N LYS A 72 -0.38 5.97 6.73
CA LYS A 72 0.49 6.25 7.89
C LYS A 72 1.97 6.07 7.56
N ALA A 73 2.33 5.08 6.73
CA ALA A 73 3.70 4.90 6.25
C ALA A 73 4.17 6.09 5.39
N ARG A 74 3.34 6.61 4.48
CA ARG A 74 3.64 7.82 3.69
C ARG A 74 3.81 9.05 4.59
N MET A 75 2.85 9.29 5.48
CA MET A 75 2.94 10.41 6.44
C MET A 75 4.23 10.36 7.26
N ALA A 76 4.66 9.16 7.68
CA ALA A 76 5.94 8.97 8.39
C ALA A 76 7.15 9.33 7.51
N MET A 77 7.18 8.86 6.26
CA MET A 77 8.28 9.15 5.32
C MET A 77 8.35 10.63 4.94
N GLU A 78 7.21 11.28 4.81
CA GLU A 78 7.10 12.71 4.47
C GLU A 78 7.17 13.63 5.71
N LYS A 79 7.38 13.03 6.91
CA LYS A 79 7.50 13.75 8.18
C LYS A 79 6.29 14.63 8.53
N MET A 80 5.10 14.15 8.18
CA MET A 80 3.83 14.80 8.49
C MET A 80 3.39 14.51 9.93
N GLY A 81 4.17 14.97 10.90
CA GLY A 81 3.98 14.74 12.33
C GLY A 81 5.11 13.92 12.95
N ASN A 82 4.80 13.20 14.04
CA ASN A 82 5.80 12.33 14.69
C ASN A 82 6.01 11.06 13.85
N ALA A 83 7.07 11.06 13.04
CA ALA A 83 7.36 9.99 12.08
C ALA A 83 7.45 8.60 12.74
N ASP A 84 7.96 8.50 13.97
CA ASP A 84 8.10 7.22 14.66
C ASP A 84 6.74 6.65 15.09
N LYS A 85 5.87 7.50 15.64
CA LYS A 85 4.49 7.12 15.98
C LYS A 85 3.66 6.75 14.75
N LEU A 86 3.79 7.52 13.67
CA LEU A 86 3.12 7.25 12.40
C LEU A 86 3.55 5.91 11.80
N ALA A 87 4.84 5.59 11.84
CA ALA A 87 5.35 4.28 11.39
C ALA A 87 4.86 3.13 12.28
N ASP A 88 4.73 3.33 13.60
CA ASP A 88 4.15 2.32 14.51
C ASP A 88 2.65 2.11 14.22
N GLU A 89 1.91 3.17 13.90
CA GLU A 89 0.52 3.04 13.44
C GLU A 89 0.43 2.28 12.12
N ALA A 90 1.32 2.56 11.16
CA ALA A 90 1.40 1.82 9.91
C ALA A 90 1.64 0.32 10.14
N ILE A 91 2.54 -0.06 11.06
CA ILE A 91 2.81 -1.45 11.44
C ILE A 91 1.57 -2.12 12.05
N ARG A 92 0.80 -1.42 12.89
CA ARG A 92 -0.44 -1.98 13.46
C ARG A 92 -1.45 -2.33 12.35
N TRP A 93 -1.68 -1.42 11.40
CA TRP A 93 -2.58 -1.65 10.27
C TRP A 93 -2.06 -2.70 9.29
N LEU A 94 -0.74 -2.77 9.08
CA LEU A 94 -0.10 -3.84 8.32
C LEU A 94 -0.41 -5.22 8.94
N ASN A 95 -0.30 -5.36 10.25
CA ASN A 95 -0.57 -6.63 10.93
C ASN A 95 -2.04 -7.06 10.76
N ILE A 96 -2.98 -6.12 10.82
CA ILE A 96 -4.40 -6.36 10.50
C ILE A 96 -4.54 -6.84 9.06
N THR A 97 -3.95 -6.11 8.11
CA THR A 97 -3.97 -6.48 6.69
C THR A 97 -3.43 -7.89 6.45
N LYS A 98 -2.29 -8.23 7.05
CA LYS A 98 -1.66 -9.55 6.92
C LYS A 98 -2.48 -10.68 7.52
N ALA A 99 -3.25 -10.41 8.57
CA ALA A 99 -4.16 -11.39 9.16
C ALA A 99 -5.36 -11.69 8.25
N LEU A 100 -5.80 -10.71 7.44
CA LEU A 100 -6.95 -10.84 6.56
C LEU A 100 -6.58 -11.32 5.15
N HIS A 101 -5.39 -10.94 4.65
CA HIS A 101 -5.02 -11.21 3.25
C HIS A 101 -3.52 -11.42 3.09
N TYR A 102 -3.14 -12.45 2.31
CA TYR A 102 -1.76 -12.73 1.94
C TYR A 102 -1.62 -12.64 0.42
N SER A 103 -0.83 -11.68 -0.06
CA SER A 103 -0.55 -11.48 -1.49
C SER A 103 0.78 -10.77 -1.70
N ASP A 104 1.23 -10.73 -2.95
CA ASP A 104 2.39 -9.96 -3.37
C ASP A 104 2.25 -8.46 -3.06
N GLU A 105 1.03 -7.89 -3.13
CA GLU A 105 0.75 -6.50 -2.76
C GLU A 105 0.92 -6.24 -1.26
N VAL A 106 0.47 -7.16 -0.42
CA VAL A 106 0.64 -7.04 1.04
C VAL A 106 2.11 -7.18 1.43
N LEU A 107 2.87 -8.00 0.72
CA LEU A 107 4.32 -8.10 0.90
C LEU A 107 5.05 -6.82 0.45
N CYS A 108 4.62 -6.16 -0.63
CA CYS A 108 5.12 -4.84 -1.02
C CYS A 108 4.80 -3.79 0.05
N LEU A 109 3.58 -3.80 0.60
CA LEU A 109 3.19 -2.93 1.71
C LEU A 109 4.08 -3.17 2.95
N GLU A 110 4.36 -4.43 3.30
CA GLU A 110 5.23 -4.79 4.42
C GLU A 110 6.61 -4.17 4.28
N SER A 111 7.23 -4.29 3.12
CA SER A 111 8.53 -3.66 2.82
C SER A 111 8.46 -2.13 2.95
N LEU A 112 7.41 -1.50 2.40
CA LEU A 112 7.22 -0.05 2.46
C LEU A 112 7.07 0.44 3.91
N VAL A 113 6.26 -0.25 4.71
CA VAL A 113 6.00 0.08 6.12
C VAL A 113 7.28 -0.04 6.95
N PHE A 114 8.05 -1.11 6.80
CA PHE A 114 9.33 -1.22 7.51
C PHE A 114 10.38 -0.24 6.98
N THR A 115 10.32 0.13 5.71
CA THR A 115 11.13 1.24 5.17
C THR A 115 10.78 2.56 5.85
N SER A 116 9.50 2.86 6.08
CA SER A 116 9.09 4.07 6.80
C SER A 116 9.63 4.09 8.23
N LYS A 117 9.56 2.98 8.95
CA LYS A 117 10.11 2.85 10.31
C LYS A 117 11.62 2.99 10.35
N MET A 118 12.32 2.37 9.40
CA MET A 118 13.79 2.46 9.25
C MET A 118 14.20 3.91 8.95
N SER A 119 13.47 4.62 8.08
CA SER A 119 13.81 5.96 7.61
C SER A 119 13.76 7.05 8.69
N VAL A 120 13.14 6.81 9.84
CA VAL A 120 13.17 7.73 10.99
C VAL A 120 14.61 7.95 11.51
N ASN A 121 15.44 6.89 11.51
CA ASN A 121 16.85 6.97 11.86
C ASN A 121 17.64 5.89 11.10
N PRO A 122 17.95 6.11 9.81
CA PRO A 122 18.52 5.08 8.94
C PRO A 122 19.83 4.50 9.45
N THR A 123 20.73 5.34 9.97
CA THR A 123 22.06 4.92 10.43
C THR A 123 21.99 3.86 11.53
N PHE A 124 21.07 4.01 12.49
CA PHE A 124 20.98 3.10 13.62
C PHE A 124 19.96 1.96 13.38
N ARG A 125 19.05 2.13 12.42
CA ARG A 125 17.95 1.17 12.21
C ARG A 125 18.17 0.22 11.04
N TRP A 126 19.10 0.50 10.14
CA TRP A 126 19.31 -0.32 8.94
C TRP A 126 19.48 -1.79 9.26
N LEU A 127 20.43 -2.15 10.13
CA LEU A 127 20.70 -3.55 10.47
C LEU A 127 19.50 -4.29 11.05
N ALA A 128 18.68 -3.61 11.84
CA ALA A 128 17.50 -4.19 12.48
C ALA A 128 16.32 -4.38 11.52
N TYR A 129 16.27 -3.62 10.42
CA TYR A 129 15.13 -3.60 9.50
C TYR A 129 15.46 -4.13 8.10
N GLU A 130 16.73 -4.31 7.74
CA GLU A 130 17.14 -4.74 6.40
C GLU A 130 16.40 -6.00 5.92
N SER A 131 16.40 -7.05 6.72
CA SER A 131 15.71 -8.31 6.40
C SER A 131 14.19 -8.14 6.30
N LYS A 132 13.60 -7.33 7.19
CA LYS A 132 12.16 -7.02 7.19
C LYS A 132 11.74 -6.22 5.95
N ILE A 133 12.67 -5.50 5.32
CA ILE A 133 12.45 -4.73 4.10
C ILE A 133 12.69 -5.59 2.85
N LYS A 134 13.80 -6.35 2.80
CA LYS A 134 14.21 -7.07 1.59
C LYS A 134 13.45 -8.39 1.38
N LEU A 135 13.31 -9.22 2.42
CA LEU A 135 12.69 -10.55 2.29
C LEU A 135 11.23 -10.52 1.80
N PRO A 136 10.36 -9.57 2.23
CA PRO A 136 9.02 -9.47 1.65
C PRO A 136 9.03 -9.21 0.14
N LEU A 137 9.97 -8.41 -0.38
CA LEU A 137 10.05 -8.12 -1.83
C LEU A 137 10.49 -9.36 -2.63
N GLU A 138 11.42 -10.15 -2.12
CA GLU A 138 11.82 -11.41 -2.74
C GLU A 138 10.62 -12.37 -2.81
N LYS A 139 9.85 -12.49 -1.73
CA LYS A 139 8.62 -13.29 -1.69
C LYS A 139 7.55 -12.72 -2.63
N ALA A 140 7.38 -11.41 -2.70
CA ALA A 140 6.42 -10.77 -3.61
C ALA A 140 6.74 -11.12 -5.07
N ILE A 141 8.01 -11.03 -5.48
CA ILE A 141 8.46 -11.41 -6.83
C ILE A 141 8.26 -12.91 -7.09
N ALA A 142 8.51 -13.76 -6.09
CA ALA A 142 8.29 -15.19 -6.22
C ALA A 142 6.81 -15.54 -6.42
N LEU A 143 5.89 -14.82 -5.74
CA LEU A 143 4.44 -14.98 -5.90
C LEU A 143 3.95 -14.40 -7.23
N ASN A 144 4.44 -13.22 -7.61
CA ASN A 144 3.99 -12.52 -8.82
C ASN A 144 5.15 -11.76 -9.48
N LYS A 145 5.74 -12.36 -10.50
CA LYS A 145 6.81 -11.74 -11.30
C LYS A 145 6.37 -10.50 -12.09
N ASN A 146 5.06 -10.25 -12.16
CA ASN A 146 4.49 -9.11 -12.87
C ASN A 146 4.00 -8.00 -11.91
N ASN A 147 4.41 -8.04 -10.64
CA ASN A 147 4.17 -6.93 -9.72
C ASN A 147 5.27 -5.86 -9.87
N PRO A 148 4.97 -4.69 -10.47
CA PRO A 148 5.98 -3.66 -10.70
C PRO A 148 6.45 -3.00 -9.39
N ARG A 149 5.61 -2.97 -8.35
CA ARG A 149 5.92 -2.35 -7.05
C ARG A 149 7.04 -3.08 -6.31
N ALA A 150 7.12 -4.40 -6.44
CA ALA A 150 8.20 -5.17 -5.85
C ALA A 150 9.57 -4.76 -6.41
N TYR A 151 9.69 -4.67 -7.74
CA TYR A 151 10.92 -4.20 -8.39
C TYR A 151 11.21 -2.72 -8.11
N LEU A 152 10.18 -1.88 -8.11
CA LEU A 152 10.32 -0.46 -7.80
C LEU A 152 10.85 -0.23 -6.38
N LEU A 153 10.36 -0.97 -5.39
CA LEU A 153 10.84 -0.87 -4.02
C LEU A 153 12.27 -1.41 -3.87
N GLN A 154 12.62 -2.51 -4.55
CA GLN A 154 14.01 -2.99 -4.61
C GLN A 154 14.93 -1.94 -5.23
N ALA A 155 14.51 -1.33 -6.34
CA ALA A 155 15.24 -0.25 -6.99
C ALA A 155 15.47 0.93 -6.04
N ASN A 156 14.42 1.35 -5.31
CA ASN A 156 14.51 2.45 -4.35
C ASN A 156 15.49 2.17 -3.20
N ILE A 157 15.53 0.91 -2.72
CA ILE A 157 16.51 0.50 -1.71
C ILE A 157 17.93 0.61 -2.27
N GLN A 158 18.19 0.05 -3.44
CA GLN A 158 19.52 0.09 -4.09
C GLN A 158 19.97 1.52 -4.39
N TYR A 159 19.05 2.35 -4.89
CA TYR A 159 19.32 3.77 -5.16
C TYR A 159 19.78 4.54 -3.91
N LYS A 160 19.17 4.25 -2.75
CA LYS A 160 19.48 4.93 -1.49
C LYS A 160 20.76 4.45 -0.80
N ILE A 161 21.26 3.28 -1.15
CA ILE A 161 22.57 2.82 -0.69
C ILE A 161 23.66 3.61 -1.45
N PRO A 162 24.65 4.21 -0.76
CA PRO A 162 25.74 4.88 -1.44
C PRO A 162 26.47 3.96 -2.42
N SER A 163 26.91 4.52 -3.58
CA SER A 163 27.63 3.73 -4.60
C SER A 163 28.91 3.09 -4.08
N LEU A 164 29.61 3.75 -3.17
CA LEU A 164 30.79 3.20 -2.47
C LEU A 164 30.47 1.94 -1.63
N LEU A 165 29.20 1.76 -1.24
CA LEU A 165 28.71 0.59 -0.50
C LEU A 165 27.97 -0.41 -1.41
N GLY A 166 28.18 -0.30 -2.72
CA GLY A 166 27.59 -1.22 -3.70
C GLY A 166 26.14 -0.92 -4.10
N GLY A 167 25.68 0.33 -3.89
CA GLY A 167 24.36 0.81 -4.29
C GLY A 167 24.43 1.85 -5.42
N GLY A 168 23.46 2.78 -5.41
CA GLY A 168 23.34 3.87 -6.39
C GLY A 168 22.55 3.51 -7.63
N CYS A 169 22.52 4.44 -8.60
CA CYS A 169 21.74 4.28 -9.84
C CYS A 169 22.16 3.05 -10.63
N GLU A 170 23.44 2.78 -10.77
CA GLU A 170 23.93 1.62 -11.54
C GLU A 170 23.27 0.30 -11.08
N LYS A 171 23.15 0.10 -9.77
CA LYS A 171 22.51 -1.08 -9.20
C LYS A 171 20.97 -1.02 -9.22
N ALA A 172 20.40 0.18 -9.24
CA ALA A 172 18.95 0.37 -9.29
C ALA A 172 18.38 0.25 -10.72
N ILE A 173 19.11 0.64 -11.76
CA ILE A 173 18.67 0.70 -13.16
C ILE A 173 17.97 -0.59 -13.64
N PRO A 174 18.52 -1.80 -13.45
CA PRO A 174 17.87 -3.01 -13.96
C PRO A 174 16.46 -3.21 -13.39
N MET A 175 16.27 -2.87 -12.10
CA MET A 175 14.98 -2.99 -11.42
C MET A 175 14.02 -1.86 -11.81
N ILE A 176 14.53 -0.63 -12.02
CA ILE A 176 13.75 0.49 -12.57
C ILE A 176 13.19 0.12 -13.94
N GLN A 177 14.02 -0.40 -14.83
CA GLN A 177 13.62 -0.82 -16.18
C GLN A 177 12.59 -1.95 -16.13
N LYS A 178 12.78 -2.93 -15.25
CA LYS A 178 11.81 -4.02 -15.07
C LYS A 178 10.46 -3.50 -14.57
N ALA A 179 10.45 -2.63 -13.55
CA ALA A 179 9.25 -1.99 -13.05
C ALA A 179 8.55 -1.16 -14.13
N ARG A 180 9.32 -0.38 -14.92
CA ARG A 180 8.81 0.45 -16.02
C ARG A 180 8.06 -0.38 -17.03
N VAL A 181 8.68 -1.44 -17.59
CA VAL A 181 8.06 -2.32 -18.60
C VAL A 181 6.74 -2.90 -18.08
N ILE A 182 6.70 -3.34 -16.82
CA ILE A 182 5.48 -3.93 -16.25
C ILE A 182 4.40 -2.84 -16.04
N PHE A 183 4.76 -1.65 -15.54
CA PHE A 183 3.81 -0.55 -15.40
C PHE A 183 3.25 -0.09 -16.75
N GLU A 184 4.07 -0.01 -17.79
CA GLU A 184 3.64 0.36 -19.14
C GLU A 184 2.68 -0.67 -19.76
N ALA A 185 2.83 -1.95 -19.43
CA ALA A 185 1.91 -2.99 -19.86
C ALA A 185 0.57 -3.00 -19.11
N GLN A 186 0.48 -2.33 -17.97
CA GLN A 186 -0.77 -2.21 -17.19
C GLN A 186 -1.59 -1.02 -17.66
N LYS A 187 -2.89 -1.25 -17.91
CA LYS A 187 -3.80 -0.15 -18.24
C LYS A 187 -3.91 0.84 -17.07
N GLU A 188 -3.96 2.13 -17.42
CA GLU A 188 -4.19 3.21 -16.44
C GLU A 188 -5.69 3.40 -16.20
N GLU A 189 -6.35 2.37 -15.69
CA GLU A 189 -7.75 2.47 -15.27
C GLU A 189 -7.78 2.59 -13.75
N PHE A 190 -8.71 3.43 -13.25
CA PHE A 190 -8.94 3.53 -11.81
C PHE A 190 -9.36 2.18 -11.25
N THR A 191 -8.80 1.82 -10.11
CA THR A 191 -9.11 0.60 -9.38
C THR A 191 -9.00 0.84 -7.88
N ILE A 192 -9.82 0.16 -7.09
CA ILE A 192 -9.68 0.14 -5.63
C ILE A 192 -8.51 -0.75 -5.16
N MET A 193 -8.01 -1.60 -6.05
CA MET A 193 -6.81 -2.41 -5.77
C MET A 193 -5.56 -1.53 -5.73
N PRO A 194 -4.48 -1.95 -5.05
CA PRO A 194 -3.24 -1.18 -5.01
C PRO A 194 -2.73 -0.84 -6.41
N HIS A 195 -2.61 0.45 -6.71
CA HIS A 195 -2.19 0.97 -8.03
C HIS A 195 -1.12 2.07 -7.94
N TRP A 196 -0.58 2.31 -6.74
CA TRP A 196 0.50 3.28 -6.48
C TRP A 196 1.83 2.87 -7.13
N GLY A 197 2.77 3.82 -7.16
CA GLY A 197 4.16 3.58 -7.54
C GLY A 197 4.62 4.36 -8.77
N ARG A 198 3.74 4.70 -9.73
CA ARG A 198 4.11 5.45 -10.95
C ARG A 198 4.83 6.79 -10.67
N PRO A 199 4.42 7.62 -9.70
CA PRO A 199 5.15 8.84 -9.36
C PRO A 199 6.57 8.58 -8.83
N LEU A 200 6.74 7.53 -8.01
CA LEU A 200 8.05 7.12 -7.53
C LEU A 200 8.93 6.61 -8.68
N LEU A 201 8.38 5.82 -9.59
CA LEU A 201 9.08 5.35 -10.79
C LEU A 201 9.57 6.53 -11.63
N ALA A 202 8.70 7.51 -11.91
CA ALA A 202 9.06 8.72 -12.68
C ALA A 202 10.20 9.50 -12.01
N THR A 203 10.16 9.63 -10.67
CA THR A 203 11.21 10.26 -9.88
C THR A 203 12.55 9.51 -10.04
N MET A 204 12.55 8.19 -9.98
CA MET A 204 13.76 7.38 -10.09
C MET A 204 14.32 7.37 -11.51
N ILE A 205 13.48 7.33 -12.54
CA ILE A 205 13.90 7.47 -13.94
C ILE A 205 14.63 8.79 -14.13
N LYS A 206 14.08 9.90 -13.64
CA LYS A 206 14.72 11.22 -13.70
C LYS A 206 16.03 11.26 -12.90
N ALA A 207 16.05 10.72 -11.69
CA ALA A 207 17.22 10.75 -10.82
C ALA A 207 18.39 9.93 -11.38
N CYS A 208 18.12 8.84 -12.11
CA CYS A 208 19.13 7.99 -12.73
C CYS A 208 19.36 8.30 -14.23
N ALA A 209 18.84 9.43 -14.75
CA ALA A 209 18.99 9.88 -16.14
C ALA A 209 18.62 8.81 -17.19
N LEU A 210 17.57 8.05 -16.94
CA LEU A 210 17.00 7.08 -17.89
C LEU A 210 16.02 7.81 -18.80
N HIS A 211 16.30 7.81 -20.10
CA HIS A 211 15.47 8.44 -21.15
C HIS A 211 14.62 7.40 -21.87
#